data_ba34eff6858fc97f42e0a15a5a606aec
#
_entry.id   ba34eff6858fc97f42e0a15a5a606aec
#
_cell.length_a   1.000
_cell.length_b   1.000
_cell.length_c   1.000
_cell.angle_alpha   90.00
_cell.angle_beta   90.00
_cell.angle_gamma   90.00
#
_symmetry.space_group_name_H-M   'P 1'
#
loop_
_entity.id
_entity.type
_entity.pdbx_description
1 polymer ?
#
loop_
_entity_poly.entity_id
_entity_poly.type
_entity_poly.pdbx_seq_one_letter_code
_entity_poly.pdbx_strand_id
1 'polypeptide(L)'
;MISIKNLSKSYDDHSGHQKVFENVSYEFGDKGAYSIVGSSGSGQTTLLNLISGLDSFENGTIEVINQNLSILSVEERSALRKKYFGFGYQFHYLLENLSIYENCLAANFGIDTGNIDKTLKKLGIENIKNKLPSKVSGGEKQRASIARALSKKPSILILDEPTGNLDQENSLVVQDFLLEYAKTNNSLIIYATHDVAFAKRADKTLNIIERNIVQE
;
A
#
# COMPACT_ATOMS: atom_id res chain seq x y z
N MET A 1 2.22 -6.68 -14.23
CA MET A 1 0.91 -6.38 -13.59
C MET A 1 0.64 -4.89 -13.52
N ILE A 2 1.64 -4.03 -13.23
CA ILE A 2 1.52 -2.56 -13.28
C ILE A 2 2.60 -2.01 -14.20
N SER A 3 2.21 -1.20 -15.18
CA SER A 3 3.12 -0.53 -16.13
C SER A 3 2.85 0.96 -16.15
N ILE A 4 3.90 1.76 -16.06
CA ILE A 4 3.91 3.22 -16.11
C ILE A 4 4.69 3.64 -17.34
N LYS A 5 4.13 4.53 -18.18
CA LYS A 5 4.79 5.05 -19.37
C LYS A 5 4.64 6.57 -19.46
N ASN A 6 5.77 7.26 -19.52
CA ASN A 6 5.87 8.72 -19.70
C ASN A 6 5.02 9.53 -18.71
N LEU A 7 4.91 9.06 -17.46
CA LEU A 7 4.09 9.65 -16.43
C LEU A 7 4.63 11.01 -16.00
N SER A 8 3.76 12.01 -15.99
CA SER A 8 4.03 13.32 -15.37
C SER A 8 2.92 13.69 -14.41
N LYS A 9 3.31 14.22 -13.24
CA LYS A 9 2.41 14.63 -12.15
C LYS A 9 2.91 15.90 -11.49
N SER A 10 2.01 16.86 -11.35
CA SER A 10 2.23 18.10 -10.61
C SER A 10 1.08 18.38 -9.66
N TYR A 11 1.31 19.22 -8.68
CA TYR A 11 0.28 19.82 -7.83
C TYR A 11 0.40 21.34 -7.91
N ASP A 12 -0.75 21.99 -7.99
CA ASP A 12 -0.86 23.43 -7.84
C ASP A 12 -1.22 23.74 -6.39
N ASP A 13 -0.39 24.51 -5.72
CA ASP A 13 -0.66 25.01 -4.38
C ASP A 13 -0.47 26.55 -4.33
N HIS A 14 -0.72 27.15 -3.17
CA HIS A 14 -0.55 28.60 -2.97
C HIS A 14 0.91 29.08 -3.13
N SER A 15 1.89 28.16 -3.13
CA SER A 15 3.32 28.44 -3.32
C SER A 15 3.76 28.30 -4.78
N GLY A 16 2.90 27.76 -5.66
CA GLY A 16 3.17 27.63 -7.10
C GLY A 16 2.92 26.21 -7.63
N HIS A 17 3.45 25.95 -8.81
CA HIS A 17 3.36 24.67 -9.53
C HIS A 17 4.50 23.75 -9.10
N GLN A 18 4.19 22.70 -8.32
CA GLN A 18 5.18 21.72 -7.86
C GLN A 18 5.12 20.46 -8.71
N LYS A 19 6.12 20.23 -9.54
CA LYS A 19 6.30 18.97 -10.26
C LYS A 19 6.78 17.87 -9.30
N VAL A 20 6.10 16.74 -9.32
CA VAL A 20 6.46 15.54 -8.52
C VAL A 20 7.11 14.46 -9.39
N PHE A 21 6.55 14.22 -10.56
CA PHE A 21 7.11 13.30 -11.56
C PHE A 21 7.20 13.97 -12.92
N GLU A 22 8.24 13.62 -13.69
CA GLU A 22 8.45 14.15 -15.03
C GLU A 22 8.93 13.04 -15.98
N ASN A 23 8.04 12.62 -16.89
CA ASN A 23 8.30 11.60 -17.92
C ASN A 23 8.80 10.25 -17.38
N VAL A 24 8.23 9.79 -16.26
CA VAL A 24 8.64 8.56 -15.57
C VAL A 24 8.08 7.35 -16.30
N SER A 25 8.92 6.33 -16.49
CA SER A 25 8.50 5.03 -17.00
C SER A 25 9.07 3.92 -16.15
N TYR A 26 8.23 2.97 -15.74
CA TYR A 26 8.62 1.81 -14.95
C TYR A 26 7.62 0.66 -15.10
N GLU A 27 8.11 -0.58 -15.03
CA GLU A 27 7.27 -1.77 -15.09
C GLU A 27 7.50 -2.63 -13.84
N PHE A 28 6.44 -2.80 -13.05
CA PHE A 28 6.42 -3.73 -11.93
C PHE A 28 6.12 -5.14 -12.43
N GLY A 29 6.78 -6.14 -11.83
CA GLY A 29 6.47 -7.54 -12.10
C GLY A 29 5.05 -7.92 -11.62
N ASP A 30 4.68 -9.16 -11.92
CA ASP A 30 3.35 -9.67 -11.55
C ASP A 30 3.24 -10.06 -10.07
N LYS A 31 4.37 -10.23 -9.38
CA LYS A 31 4.49 -10.62 -7.98
C LYS A 31 5.80 -10.15 -7.38
N GLY A 32 5.93 -10.33 -6.07
CA GLY A 32 7.13 -9.98 -5.31
C GLY A 32 6.96 -8.70 -4.49
N ALA A 33 7.99 -8.33 -3.77
CA ALA A 33 8.02 -7.17 -2.90
C ALA A 33 8.89 -6.06 -3.54
N TYR A 34 8.32 -4.87 -3.65
CA TYR A 34 8.97 -3.67 -4.17
C TYR A 34 8.96 -2.60 -3.07
N SER A 35 10.12 -2.13 -2.69
CA SER A 35 10.24 -0.97 -1.81
C SER A 35 10.41 0.31 -2.62
N ILE A 36 9.81 1.39 -2.12
CA ILE A 36 9.98 2.75 -2.65
C ILE A 36 10.64 3.58 -1.57
N VAL A 37 11.80 4.12 -1.86
CA VAL A 37 12.56 4.99 -0.96
C VAL A 37 12.77 6.36 -1.59
N GLY A 38 12.98 7.37 -0.75
CA GLY A 38 13.22 8.74 -1.17
C GLY A 38 13.18 9.68 0.01
N SER A 39 13.63 10.92 -0.18
CA SER A 39 13.50 11.96 0.84
C SER A 39 12.04 12.31 1.11
N SER A 40 11.76 12.88 2.29
CA SER A 40 10.40 13.37 2.60
C SER A 40 9.94 14.34 1.50
N GLY A 41 8.72 14.13 1.01
CA GLY A 41 8.16 14.94 -0.08
C GLY A 41 8.64 14.57 -1.49
N SER A 42 9.44 13.50 -1.66
CA SER A 42 9.90 13.06 -2.99
C SER A 42 8.80 12.51 -3.90
N GLY A 43 7.61 12.18 -3.36
CA GLY A 43 6.50 11.66 -4.14
C GLY A 43 6.17 10.18 -3.90
N GLN A 44 6.69 9.55 -2.85
CA GLN A 44 6.42 8.14 -2.52
C GLN A 44 4.92 7.86 -2.41
N THR A 45 4.20 8.57 -1.53
CA THR A 45 2.73 8.45 -1.38
C THR A 45 2.00 8.83 -2.67
N THR A 46 2.49 9.84 -3.40
CA THR A 46 1.93 10.20 -4.71
C THR A 46 2.02 9.04 -5.70
N LEU A 47 3.17 8.38 -5.80
CA LEU A 47 3.32 7.21 -6.68
C LEU A 47 2.35 6.09 -6.30
N LEU A 48 2.24 5.77 -5.00
CA LEU A 48 1.29 4.76 -4.51
C LEU A 48 -0.17 5.11 -4.87
N ASN A 49 -0.56 6.38 -4.74
CA ASN A 49 -1.90 6.85 -5.10
C ASN A 49 -2.15 6.79 -6.61
N LEU A 50 -1.17 7.16 -7.43
CA LEU A 50 -1.27 7.14 -8.89
C LEU A 50 -1.45 5.71 -9.42
N ILE A 51 -0.59 4.77 -9.00
CA ILE A 51 -0.65 3.37 -9.46
C ILE A 51 -1.90 2.64 -8.97
N SER A 52 -2.54 3.12 -7.93
CA SER A 52 -3.80 2.57 -7.42
C SER A 52 -5.05 3.27 -7.97
N GLY A 53 -4.87 4.30 -8.80
CA GLY A 53 -5.97 5.07 -9.38
C GLY A 53 -6.76 5.88 -8.35
N LEU A 54 -6.13 6.23 -7.21
CA LEU A 54 -6.68 7.14 -6.19
C LEU A 54 -6.45 8.61 -6.55
N ASP A 55 -5.40 8.87 -7.33
CA ASP A 55 -5.08 10.20 -7.83
C ASP A 55 -5.01 10.17 -9.38
N SER A 56 -5.07 11.36 -9.99
CA SER A 56 -4.97 11.57 -11.43
C SER A 56 -3.59 12.13 -11.80
N PHE A 57 -3.23 12.03 -13.08
CA PHE A 57 -1.98 12.54 -13.64
C PHE A 57 -2.27 13.34 -14.92
N GLU A 58 -1.32 14.22 -15.32
CA GLU A 58 -1.51 15.09 -16.47
C GLU A 58 -1.14 14.40 -17.79
N ASN A 59 -0.03 13.65 -17.78
CA ASN A 59 0.50 12.99 -18.98
C ASN A 59 0.95 11.57 -18.69
N GLY A 60 1.00 10.76 -19.74
CA GLY A 60 1.44 9.38 -19.69
C GLY A 60 0.29 8.38 -19.58
N THR A 61 0.64 7.15 -19.27
CA THR A 61 -0.32 6.05 -19.04
C THR A 61 0.10 5.20 -17.86
N ILE A 62 -0.89 4.76 -17.09
CA ILE A 62 -0.72 3.73 -16.06
C ILE A 62 -1.66 2.60 -16.39
N GLU A 63 -1.12 1.42 -16.64
CA GLU A 63 -1.87 0.19 -16.83
C GLU A 63 -1.77 -0.68 -15.58
N VAL A 64 -2.92 -1.18 -15.11
CA VAL A 64 -3.02 -2.10 -13.99
C VAL A 64 -3.83 -3.30 -14.42
N ILE A 65 -3.24 -4.50 -14.37
CA ILE A 65 -3.91 -5.75 -14.80
C ILE A 65 -4.54 -5.57 -16.19
N ASN A 66 -3.77 -5.05 -17.14
CA ASN A 66 -4.17 -4.78 -18.53
C ASN A 66 -5.33 -3.78 -18.67
N GLN A 67 -5.58 -2.95 -17.67
CA GLN A 67 -6.55 -1.85 -17.72
C GLN A 67 -5.83 -0.51 -17.61
N ASN A 68 -6.05 0.37 -18.58
CA ASN A 68 -5.45 1.70 -18.59
C ASN A 68 -6.26 2.66 -17.70
N LEU A 69 -5.66 3.10 -16.60
CA LEU A 69 -6.31 3.98 -15.62
C LEU A 69 -6.73 5.34 -16.21
N SER A 70 -6.08 5.80 -17.30
CA SER A 70 -6.37 7.11 -17.89
C SER A 70 -7.78 7.20 -18.48
N ILE A 71 -8.31 6.07 -18.97
CA ILE A 71 -9.60 5.99 -19.64
C ILE A 71 -10.73 5.44 -18.77
N LEU A 72 -10.40 4.91 -17.58
CA LEU A 72 -11.39 4.37 -16.67
C LEU A 72 -12.14 5.49 -15.94
N SER A 73 -13.45 5.33 -15.80
CA SER A 73 -14.28 6.16 -14.93
C SER A 73 -13.91 5.98 -13.45
N VAL A 74 -14.43 6.85 -12.59
CA VAL A 74 -14.24 6.75 -11.14
C VAL A 74 -14.77 5.42 -10.59
N GLU A 75 -15.92 4.98 -11.08
CA GLU A 75 -16.60 3.73 -10.73
C GLU A 75 -15.78 2.52 -11.15
N GLU A 76 -15.22 2.53 -12.37
CA GLU A 76 -14.37 1.45 -12.87
C GLU A 76 -13.06 1.35 -12.12
N ARG A 77 -12.39 2.48 -11.80
CA ARG A 77 -11.20 2.49 -10.91
C ARG A 77 -11.56 1.99 -9.53
N SER A 78 -12.73 2.34 -8.99
CA SER A 78 -13.20 1.83 -7.70
C SER A 78 -13.43 0.31 -7.73
N ALA A 79 -14.04 -0.20 -8.79
CA ALA A 79 -14.24 -1.64 -9.00
C ALA A 79 -12.90 -2.39 -9.11
N LEU A 80 -11.91 -1.82 -9.81
CA LEU A 80 -10.56 -2.35 -9.93
C LEU A 80 -9.90 -2.46 -8.53
N ARG A 81 -9.94 -1.36 -7.74
CA ARG A 81 -9.41 -1.36 -6.37
C ARG A 81 -10.13 -2.37 -5.48
N LYS A 82 -11.45 -2.39 -5.54
CA LYS A 82 -12.28 -3.36 -4.80
C LYS A 82 -11.85 -4.79 -5.06
N LYS A 83 -11.53 -5.13 -6.30
CA LYS A 83 -11.23 -6.50 -6.74
C LYS A 83 -9.80 -6.92 -6.43
N TYR A 84 -8.83 -6.06 -6.63
CA TYR A 84 -7.43 -6.46 -6.67
C TYR A 84 -6.54 -5.87 -5.58
N PHE A 85 -6.88 -4.72 -5.00
CA PHE A 85 -6.00 -3.99 -4.10
C PHE A 85 -6.33 -4.17 -2.63
N GLY A 86 -5.29 -4.27 -1.79
CA GLY A 86 -5.32 -4.01 -0.36
C GLY A 86 -4.53 -2.75 -0.05
N PHE A 87 -4.96 -1.96 0.96
CA PHE A 87 -4.33 -0.70 1.32
C PHE A 87 -4.00 -0.62 2.81
N GLY A 88 -2.75 -0.31 3.13
CA GLY A 88 -2.32 0.08 4.47
C GLY A 88 -1.64 1.45 4.41
N TYR A 89 -2.21 2.45 5.07
CA TYR A 89 -1.72 3.81 5.11
C TYR A 89 -1.10 4.18 6.44
N GLN A 90 -0.21 5.17 6.44
CA GLN A 90 0.45 5.70 7.63
C GLN A 90 -0.53 6.14 8.73
N PHE A 91 -1.65 6.74 8.36
CA PHE A 91 -2.71 7.19 9.30
C PHE A 91 -3.74 6.12 9.64
N HIS A 92 -3.52 4.85 9.27
CA HIS A 92 -4.34 3.67 9.52
C HIS A 92 -5.76 3.70 8.93
N TYR A 93 -6.48 4.82 8.99
CA TYR A 93 -7.87 5.01 8.51
C TYR A 93 -8.83 3.89 8.94
N LEU A 94 -8.72 3.45 10.20
CA LEU A 94 -9.67 2.50 10.77
C LEU A 94 -11.01 3.18 11.04
N LEU A 95 -12.09 2.45 10.85
CA LEU A 95 -13.43 2.91 11.19
C LEU A 95 -13.58 2.86 12.72
N GLU A 96 -13.67 4.02 13.37
CA GLU A 96 -13.59 4.17 14.82
C GLU A 96 -14.77 3.54 15.59
N ASN A 97 -15.90 3.36 14.93
CA ASN A 97 -17.13 2.76 15.48
C ASN A 97 -17.22 1.23 15.24
N LEU A 98 -16.23 0.64 14.60
CA LEU A 98 -16.13 -0.80 14.36
C LEU A 98 -14.94 -1.38 15.12
N SER A 99 -15.09 -2.60 15.66
CA SER A 99 -13.97 -3.35 16.24
C SER A 99 -12.87 -3.63 15.19
N ILE A 100 -11.71 -4.06 15.63
CA ILE A 100 -10.61 -4.45 14.73
C ILE A 100 -11.06 -5.56 13.76
N TYR A 101 -11.79 -6.55 14.27
CA TYR A 101 -12.36 -7.63 13.45
C TYR A 101 -13.35 -7.10 12.42
N GLU A 102 -14.29 -6.26 12.85
CA GLU A 102 -15.30 -5.67 11.97
C GLU A 102 -14.69 -4.73 10.90
N ASN A 103 -13.60 -4.03 11.22
CA ASN A 103 -12.82 -3.29 10.24
C ASN A 103 -12.28 -4.21 9.12
N CYS A 104 -11.76 -5.39 9.47
CA CYS A 104 -11.32 -6.38 8.51
C CYS A 104 -12.48 -6.96 7.71
N LEU A 105 -13.59 -7.25 8.37
CA LEU A 105 -14.80 -7.78 7.75
C LEU A 105 -15.42 -6.78 6.76
N ALA A 106 -15.49 -5.50 7.12
CA ALA A 106 -15.97 -4.42 6.25
C ALA A 106 -15.12 -4.30 4.97
N ALA A 107 -13.79 -4.40 5.08
CA ALA A 107 -12.91 -4.37 3.92
C ALA A 107 -13.06 -5.59 2.99
N ASN A 108 -13.60 -6.68 3.50
CA ASN A 108 -13.97 -7.89 2.75
C ASN A 108 -15.50 -7.99 2.49
N PHE A 109 -16.18 -6.86 2.48
CA PHE A 109 -17.61 -6.73 2.13
C PHE A 109 -18.55 -7.60 2.99
N GLY A 110 -18.21 -7.78 4.26
CA GLY A 110 -18.98 -8.60 5.21
C GLY A 110 -18.76 -10.11 5.05
N ILE A 111 -17.85 -10.55 4.21
CA ILE A 111 -17.58 -11.98 3.98
C ILE A 111 -16.39 -12.41 4.84
N ASP A 112 -16.61 -13.29 5.80
CA ASP A 112 -15.54 -13.96 6.52
C ASP A 112 -15.13 -15.25 5.79
N THR A 113 -13.90 -15.27 5.31
CA THR A 113 -13.31 -16.45 4.65
C THR A 113 -12.44 -17.29 5.59
N GLY A 114 -12.49 -17.02 6.90
CA GLY A 114 -11.59 -17.63 7.91
C GLY A 114 -10.14 -17.14 7.79
N ASN A 115 -9.90 -16.10 6.99
CA ASN A 115 -8.57 -15.51 6.81
C ASN A 115 -8.27 -14.43 7.85
N ILE A 116 -9.31 -13.75 8.36
CA ILE A 116 -9.16 -12.62 9.29
C ILE A 116 -8.47 -13.08 10.58
N ASP A 117 -9.00 -14.09 11.25
CA ASP A 117 -8.41 -14.60 12.51
C ASP A 117 -6.97 -15.08 12.31
N LYS A 118 -6.68 -15.78 11.21
CA LYS A 118 -5.32 -16.21 10.88
C LYS A 118 -4.36 -15.04 10.70
N THR A 119 -4.81 -13.98 10.03
CA THR A 119 -4.02 -12.77 9.80
C THR A 119 -3.78 -12.01 11.09
N LEU A 120 -4.82 -11.83 11.92
CA LEU A 120 -4.72 -11.18 13.23
C LEU A 120 -3.75 -11.94 14.16
N LYS A 121 -3.80 -13.27 14.15
CA LYS A 121 -2.88 -14.11 14.92
C LYS A 121 -1.43 -13.96 14.44
N LYS A 122 -1.17 -14.01 13.12
CA LYS A 122 0.18 -13.80 12.56
C LYS A 122 0.75 -12.41 12.87
N LEU A 123 -0.10 -11.40 12.96
CA LEU A 123 0.27 -10.04 13.34
C LEU A 123 0.31 -9.80 14.86
N GLY A 124 0.06 -10.82 15.69
CA GLY A 124 0.12 -10.74 17.15
C GLY A 124 -0.96 -9.83 17.77
N ILE A 125 -2.12 -9.70 17.14
CA ILE A 125 -3.22 -8.81 17.57
C ILE A 125 -4.57 -9.54 17.70
N GLU A 126 -4.58 -10.86 17.77
CA GLU A 126 -5.81 -11.65 17.93
C GLU A 126 -6.56 -11.30 19.23
N ASN A 127 -5.82 -11.02 20.31
CA ASN A 127 -6.35 -10.66 21.62
C ASN A 127 -7.12 -9.33 21.68
N ILE A 128 -6.93 -8.47 20.68
CA ILE A 128 -7.62 -7.17 20.59
C ILE A 128 -8.69 -7.13 19.51
N LYS A 129 -9.01 -8.23 18.87
CA LYS A 129 -9.91 -8.27 17.69
C LYS A 129 -11.29 -7.67 17.94
N ASN A 130 -11.80 -7.76 19.17
CA ASN A 130 -13.10 -7.21 19.57
C ASN A 130 -13.03 -5.79 20.15
N LYS A 131 -11.81 -5.18 20.21
CA LYS A 131 -11.67 -3.80 20.69
C LYS A 131 -11.91 -2.79 19.58
N LEU A 132 -12.37 -1.60 19.95
CA LEU A 132 -12.46 -0.44 19.06
C LEU A 132 -11.07 0.17 18.84
N PRO A 133 -10.80 0.83 17.71
CA PRO A 133 -9.53 1.51 17.43
C PRO A 133 -9.11 2.50 18.51
N SER A 134 -10.06 3.21 19.14
CA SER A 134 -9.79 4.15 20.24
C SER A 134 -9.23 3.49 21.52
N LYS A 135 -9.28 2.15 21.63
CA LYS A 135 -8.88 1.37 22.82
C LYS A 135 -7.60 0.55 22.59
N VAL A 136 -6.87 0.80 21.51
CA VAL A 136 -5.65 0.10 21.17
C VAL A 136 -4.50 1.08 20.91
N SER A 137 -3.27 0.63 21.06
CA SER A 137 -2.06 1.43 20.85
C SER A 137 -1.86 1.79 19.36
N GLY A 138 -0.98 2.75 19.08
CA GLY A 138 -0.61 3.12 17.71
C GLY A 138 -0.05 1.94 16.91
N GLY A 139 0.85 1.15 17.50
CA GLY A 139 1.39 -0.04 16.87
C GLY A 139 0.36 -1.14 16.63
N GLU A 140 -0.62 -1.31 17.54
CA GLU A 140 -1.75 -2.22 17.34
C GLU A 140 -2.66 -1.73 16.20
N LYS A 141 -2.92 -0.42 16.09
CA LYS A 141 -3.66 0.19 14.96
C LYS A 141 -2.94 -0.05 13.63
N GLN A 142 -1.61 0.08 13.62
CA GLN A 142 -0.80 -0.17 12.41
C GLN A 142 -0.95 -1.62 11.97
N ARG A 143 -0.77 -2.59 12.86
CA ARG A 143 -0.96 -4.00 12.54
C ARG A 143 -2.41 -4.33 12.14
N ALA A 144 -3.39 -3.69 12.77
CA ALA A 144 -4.81 -3.82 12.40
C ALA A 144 -5.11 -3.26 10.99
N SER A 145 -4.50 -2.15 10.61
CA SER A 145 -4.60 -1.60 9.25
C SER A 145 -4.04 -2.57 8.20
N ILE A 146 -2.93 -3.21 8.49
CA ILE A 146 -2.34 -4.26 7.63
C ILE A 146 -3.26 -5.49 7.57
N ALA A 147 -3.81 -5.95 8.71
CA ALA A 147 -4.76 -7.06 8.74
C ALA A 147 -6.00 -6.77 7.87
N ARG A 148 -6.54 -5.56 7.99
CA ARG A 148 -7.65 -5.08 7.14
C ARG A 148 -7.29 -5.10 5.66
N ALA A 149 -6.11 -4.63 5.28
CA ALA A 149 -5.64 -4.63 3.90
C ALA A 149 -5.55 -6.04 3.31
N LEU A 150 -5.20 -7.03 4.14
CA LEU A 150 -5.00 -8.43 3.74
C LEU A 150 -6.27 -9.30 3.87
N SER A 151 -7.35 -8.79 4.46
CA SER A 151 -8.55 -9.59 4.78
C SER A 151 -9.18 -10.28 3.58
N LYS A 152 -9.14 -9.65 2.41
CA LYS A 152 -9.67 -10.18 1.14
C LYS A 152 -8.65 -10.88 0.25
N LYS A 153 -7.42 -11.13 0.74
CA LYS A 153 -6.31 -11.73 -0.03
C LYS A 153 -6.03 -11.00 -1.35
N PRO A 154 -5.66 -9.72 -1.30
CA PRO A 154 -5.46 -8.92 -2.51
C PRO A 154 -4.30 -9.45 -3.36
N SER A 155 -4.41 -9.31 -4.69
CA SER A 155 -3.31 -9.58 -5.61
C SER A 155 -2.26 -8.48 -5.61
N ILE A 156 -2.67 -7.26 -5.26
CA ILE A 156 -1.79 -6.08 -5.14
C ILE A 156 -1.97 -5.47 -3.76
N LEU A 157 -0.90 -5.33 -3.01
CA LEU A 157 -0.90 -4.70 -1.70
C LEU A 157 -0.07 -3.41 -1.76
N ILE A 158 -0.71 -2.30 -1.44
CA ILE A 158 -0.09 -0.97 -1.38
C ILE A 158 0.05 -0.56 0.08
N LEU A 159 1.27 -0.25 0.50
CA LEU A 159 1.55 0.12 1.89
C LEU A 159 2.36 1.41 1.94
N ASP A 160 1.93 2.33 2.78
CA ASP A 160 2.65 3.56 3.07
C ASP A 160 3.13 3.53 4.53
N GLU A 161 4.45 3.46 4.75
CA GLU A 161 5.11 3.34 6.04
C GLU A 161 4.54 2.21 6.93
N PRO A 162 4.54 0.93 6.48
CA PRO A 162 3.84 -0.15 7.19
C PRO A 162 4.42 -0.47 8.57
N THR A 163 5.64 -0.02 8.88
CA THR A 163 6.31 -0.26 10.17
C THR A 163 6.68 1.02 10.92
N GLY A 164 6.29 2.20 10.41
CA GLY A 164 6.74 3.49 10.94
C GLY A 164 6.33 3.79 12.39
N ASN A 165 5.27 3.16 12.90
CA ASN A 165 4.76 3.34 14.28
C ASN A 165 5.01 2.13 15.18
N LEU A 166 5.92 1.23 14.79
CA LEU A 166 6.23 0.01 15.52
C LEU A 166 7.60 0.09 16.19
N ASP A 167 7.74 -0.57 17.33
CA ASP A 167 9.05 -0.90 17.90
C ASP A 167 9.79 -1.91 17.00
N GLN A 168 11.06 -2.13 17.25
CA GLN A 168 11.93 -2.96 16.41
C GLN A 168 11.43 -4.41 16.31
N GLU A 169 10.98 -5.01 17.41
CA GLU A 169 10.53 -6.40 17.44
C GLU A 169 9.24 -6.57 16.61
N ASN A 170 8.24 -5.72 16.85
CA ASN A 170 7.00 -5.74 16.08
C ASN A 170 7.22 -5.37 14.60
N SER A 171 8.17 -4.48 14.30
CA SER A 171 8.56 -4.16 12.92
C SER A 171 9.05 -5.40 12.18
N LEU A 172 9.95 -6.18 12.77
CA LEU A 172 10.47 -7.40 12.16
C LEU A 172 9.36 -8.43 11.91
N VAL A 173 8.45 -8.62 12.86
CA VAL A 173 7.30 -9.53 12.68
C VAL A 173 6.44 -9.12 11.48
N VAL A 174 6.16 -7.83 11.35
CA VAL A 174 5.36 -7.31 10.21
C VAL A 174 6.12 -7.43 8.90
N GLN A 175 7.40 -7.08 8.87
CA GLN A 175 8.25 -7.20 7.68
C GLN A 175 8.31 -8.66 7.19
N ASP A 176 8.59 -9.61 8.09
CA ASP A 176 8.64 -11.04 7.77
C ASP A 176 7.32 -11.53 7.20
N PHE A 177 6.22 -11.14 7.85
CA PHE A 177 4.88 -11.53 7.41
C PHE A 177 4.54 -10.98 6.03
N LEU A 178 4.85 -9.72 5.72
CA LEU A 178 4.59 -9.11 4.42
C LEU A 178 5.39 -9.79 3.31
N LEU A 179 6.69 -10.03 3.54
CA LEU A 179 7.56 -10.68 2.56
C LEU A 179 7.17 -12.15 2.34
N GLU A 180 6.80 -12.88 3.41
CA GLU A 180 6.24 -14.23 3.30
C GLU A 180 4.92 -14.22 2.51
N TYR A 181 4.05 -13.23 2.78
CA TYR A 181 2.77 -13.10 2.08
C TYR A 181 2.96 -12.90 0.57
N ALA A 182 3.90 -12.05 0.13
CA ALA A 182 4.21 -11.86 -1.29
C ALA A 182 4.55 -13.18 -1.99
N LYS A 183 5.41 -13.99 -1.34
CA LYS A 183 5.88 -15.27 -1.87
C LYS A 183 4.79 -16.34 -1.90
N THR A 184 4.06 -16.49 -0.78
CA THR A 184 3.09 -17.59 -0.62
C THR A 184 1.79 -17.38 -1.40
N ASN A 185 1.38 -16.13 -1.63
CA ASN A 185 0.14 -15.79 -2.33
C ASN A 185 0.36 -15.34 -3.79
N ASN A 186 1.60 -15.36 -4.28
CA ASN A 186 1.95 -14.80 -5.60
C ASN A 186 1.42 -13.37 -5.78
N SER A 187 1.48 -12.56 -4.72
CA SER A 187 0.98 -11.19 -4.71
C SER A 187 2.10 -10.20 -4.99
N LEU A 188 1.75 -9.06 -5.59
CA LEU A 188 2.62 -7.91 -5.74
C LEU A 188 2.44 -7.01 -4.52
N ILE A 189 3.51 -6.78 -3.75
CA ILE A 189 3.53 -5.82 -2.64
C ILE A 189 4.39 -4.64 -3.05
N ILE A 190 3.85 -3.43 -2.93
CA ILE A 190 4.58 -2.17 -3.15
C ILE A 190 4.44 -1.36 -1.87
N TYR A 191 5.56 -1.01 -1.27
CA TYR A 191 5.57 -0.26 -0.03
C TYR A 191 6.57 0.89 -0.03
N ALA A 192 6.13 2.04 0.46
CA ALA A 192 7.00 3.17 0.76
C ALA A 192 7.56 3.01 2.17
N THR A 193 8.85 3.30 2.36
CA THR A 193 9.46 3.27 3.68
C THR A 193 10.70 4.15 3.77
N HIS A 194 10.94 4.72 4.95
CA HIS A 194 12.21 5.37 5.33
C HIS A 194 13.17 4.41 6.03
N ASP A 195 12.73 3.19 6.36
CA ASP A 195 13.59 2.14 6.91
C ASP A 195 14.43 1.50 5.80
N VAL A 196 15.69 1.91 5.70
CA VAL A 196 16.64 1.41 4.70
C VAL A 196 16.90 -0.10 4.85
N ALA A 197 16.88 -0.62 6.09
CA ALA A 197 17.08 -2.05 6.33
C ALA A 197 15.87 -2.84 5.78
N PHE A 198 14.67 -2.38 6.01
CA PHE A 198 13.47 -2.98 5.46
C PHE A 198 13.42 -2.85 3.92
N ALA A 199 13.77 -1.69 3.38
CA ALA A 199 13.79 -1.48 1.93
C ALA A 199 14.69 -2.51 1.22
N LYS A 200 15.88 -2.79 1.74
CA LYS A 200 16.83 -3.77 1.20
C LYS A 200 16.36 -5.23 1.28
N ARG A 201 15.29 -5.52 2.02
CA ARG A 201 14.69 -6.85 2.08
C ARG A 201 13.70 -7.14 0.96
N ALA A 202 13.30 -6.12 0.20
CA ALA A 202 12.47 -6.26 -1.00
C ALA A 202 13.21 -7.01 -2.12
N ASP A 203 12.45 -7.59 -3.04
CA ASP A 203 13.03 -8.18 -4.26
C ASP A 203 13.62 -7.10 -5.17
N LYS A 204 13.08 -5.87 -5.10
CA LYS A 204 13.59 -4.69 -5.81
C LYS A 204 13.39 -3.43 -4.97
N THR A 205 14.39 -2.54 -4.98
CA THR A 205 14.33 -1.22 -4.35
C THR A 205 14.26 -0.15 -5.43
N LEU A 206 13.29 0.76 -5.31
CA LEU A 206 13.09 1.90 -6.20
C LEU A 206 13.39 3.19 -5.45
N ASN A 207 14.29 3.99 -5.99
CA ASN A 207 14.60 5.30 -5.44
C ASN A 207 13.88 6.38 -6.25
N ILE A 208 13.18 7.29 -5.56
CA ILE A 208 12.67 8.51 -6.19
C ILE A 208 13.75 9.59 -6.08
N ILE A 209 14.40 9.89 -7.20
CA ILE A 209 15.50 10.86 -7.33
C ILE A 209 15.17 11.80 -8.48
N GLU A 210 15.28 13.12 -8.25
CA GLU A 210 15.08 14.14 -9.28
C GLU A 210 13.79 13.94 -10.10
N ARG A 211 12.69 13.65 -9.41
CA ARG A 211 11.35 13.42 -10.02
C ARG A 211 11.26 12.19 -10.92
N ASN A 212 12.20 11.26 -10.80
CA ASN A 212 12.24 10.03 -11.58
C ASN A 212 12.36 8.80 -10.65
N ILE A 213 12.09 7.61 -11.21
CA ILE A 213 12.25 6.33 -10.53
C ILE A 213 13.53 5.68 -11.03
N VAL A 214 14.44 5.37 -10.11
CA VAL A 214 15.70 4.67 -10.37
C VAL A 214 15.67 3.36 -9.59
N GLN A 215 15.87 2.23 -10.26
CA GLN A 215 15.97 0.92 -9.61
C GLN A 215 17.42 0.66 -9.20
N GLU A 216 17.63 0.22 -7.95
CA GLU A 216 18.91 -0.35 -7.48
C GLU A 216 19.01 -1.83 -7.83
#